data_09ac2d699fc3d632b94bbb577969eade
#
_entry.id   09ac2d699fc3d632b94bbb577969eade
#
_cell.length_a   1.000
_cell.length_b   1.000
_cell.length_c   1.000
_cell.angle_alpha   90.00
_cell.angle_beta   90.00
_cell.angle_gamma   90.00
#
_symmetry.space_group_name_H-M   'P 1'
#
loop_
_entity.id
_entity.type
_entity.pdbx_description
1 polymer ?
#
loop_
_entity_poly.entity_id
_entity_poly.type
_entity_poly.pdbx_seq_one_letter_code
_entity_poly.pdbx_strand_id
1 'polypeptide(L)'
;MLSYLIGCAFGRWDIRYATGEQAAPELPDPFAPLPVCPPGQLQNAQGLPARPEDVPATYPITIQWDGIIADDPTHPVDIERCVREVIEVIWKDRANAIEQEACEILGVNSLRDYFRRPAGFFADHLKRYSKSRRQAPTYWPLSTASGSFTLWIYYHRLDDQTLYKCIQQFIDPKLADVEKELTHLRAVLAANEGGAKERKRLEELETLRRELIELRTELELWAPKWKPNLNDGVLITAAPLWKLFHLPKWQKDLKACWQELEKGDYDWSHLAYTLWPDRVREKCKSDRSLAIAHGLEDLCDVKAPEKKVKKAKKKAVVELDLEGGNE
;
A
#
# COMPACT_ATOMS: atom_id res chain seq x y z
N MET A 1 14.93 9.40 -2.02
CA MET A 1 14.20 10.49 -2.69
C MET A 1 12.85 10.01 -3.24
N LEU A 2 12.75 9.16 -4.28
CA LEU A 2 11.49 8.80 -4.96
C LEU A 2 10.37 8.26 -4.04
N SER A 3 10.70 7.41 -3.04
CA SER A 3 9.70 6.94 -2.06
C SER A 3 9.09 8.07 -1.23
N TYR A 4 9.82 9.15 -0.99
CA TYR A 4 9.30 10.36 -0.33
C TYR A 4 8.39 11.14 -1.28
N LEU A 5 8.81 11.35 -2.53
CA LEU A 5 8.03 12.10 -3.53
C LEU A 5 6.66 11.44 -3.78
N ILE A 6 6.63 10.11 -3.98
CA ILE A 6 5.37 9.36 -4.07
C ILE A 6 4.55 9.49 -2.79
N GLY A 7 5.21 9.47 -1.63
CA GLY A 7 4.54 9.67 -0.34
C GLY A 7 3.88 11.04 -0.23
N CYS A 8 4.50 12.10 -0.75
CA CYS A 8 3.88 13.42 -0.85
C CYS A 8 2.65 13.39 -1.77
N ALA A 9 2.76 12.78 -2.96
CA ALA A 9 1.65 12.64 -3.90
C ALA A 9 0.45 11.88 -3.31
N PHE A 10 0.68 10.91 -2.44
CA PHE A 10 -0.37 10.21 -1.70
C PHE A 10 -0.81 10.91 -0.39
N GLY A 11 -0.24 12.07 -0.07
CA GLY A 11 -0.54 12.77 1.18
C GLY A 11 -0.06 12.03 2.44
N ARG A 12 0.99 11.20 2.30
CA ARG A 12 1.66 10.59 3.46
C ARG A 12 2.61 11.55 4.13
N TRP A 13 3.42 12.27 3.34
CA TRP A 13 4.41 13.21 3.83
C TRP A 13 3.97 14.64 3.57
N ASP A 14 4.24 15.53 4.50
CA ASP A 14 3.99 16.96 4.33
C ASP A 14 5.16 17.60 3.56
N ILE A 15 4.88 18.02 2.34
CA ILE A 15 5.86 18.65 1.45
C ILE A 15 6.40 19.96 2.00
N ARG A 16 5.64 20.66 2.86
CA ARG A 16 6.00 21.97 3.42
C ARG A 16 7.28 21.90 4.27
N TYR A 17 7.63 20.76 4.84
CA TYR A 17 8.94 20.55 5.45
C TYR A 17 10.08 20.55 4.44
N ALA A 18 9.87 20.05 3.24
CA ALA A 18 10.89 20.03 2.18
C ALA A 18 11.02 21.38 1.48
N THR A 19 9.95 22.19 1.43
CA THR A 19 9.99 23.56 0.86
C THR A 19 10.50 24.60 1.85
N GLY A 20 10.58 24.26 3.13
CA GLY A 20 10.94 25.19 4.20
C GLY A 20 9.80 26.08 4.68
N GLU A 21 8.56 25.87 4.22
CA GLU A 21 7.38 26.57 4.74
C GLU A 21 7.07 26.21 6.19
N GLN A 22 7.47 25.00 6.61
CA GLN A 22 7.41 24.56 8.00
C GLN A 22 8.80 24.20 8.49
N ALA A 23 9.07 24.52 9.77
CA ALA A 23 10.29 24.09 10.44
C ALA A 23 10.34 22.55 10.51
N ALA A 24 11.56 21.98 10.45
CA ALA A 24 11.74 20.54 10.59
C ALA A 24 11.07 20.03 11.86
N PRO A 25 10.33 18.90 11.81
CA PRO A 25 9.65 18.37 12.98
C PRO A 25 10.67 17.95 14.05
N GLU A 26 10.36 18.23 15.31
CA GLU A 26 11.16 17.73 16.41
C GLU A 26 11.12 16.21 16.48
N LEU A 27 12.26 15.61 16.86
CA LEU A 27 12.30 14.17 17.09
C LEU A 27 11.51 13.84 18.36
N PRO A 28 10.71 12.77 18.35
CA PRO A 28 9.98 12.36 19.54
C PRO A 28 10.96 12.03 20.68
N ASP A 29 10.59 12.39 21.91
CA ASP A 29 11.30 11.94 23.10
C ASP A 29 11.35 10.40 23.12
N PRO A 30 12.53 9.77 23.19
CA PRO A 30 12.65 8.31 23.18
C PRO A 30 11.98 7.63 24.39
N PHE A 31 11.66 8.39 25.46
CA PHE A 31 10.98 7.89 26.66
C PHE A 31 9.48 8.18 26.67
N ALA A 32 8.98 8.98 25.73
CA ALA A 32 7.55 9.25 25.60
C ALA A 32 6.84 8.17 24.77
N PRO A 33 5.52 8.03 24.90
CA PRO A 33 4.73 7.20 23.97
C PRO A 33 4.94 7.65 22.53
N LEU A 34 5.08 6.68 21.62
CA LEU A 34 5.25 7.00 20.19
C LEU A 34 4.03 7.77 19.67
N PRO A 35 4.23 8.84 18.90
CA PRO A 35 3.13 9.57 18.29
C PRO A 35 2.41 8.68 17.24
N VAL A 36 1.13 8.93 17.03
CA VAL A 36 0.32 8.22 16.02
C VAL A 36 0.91 8.42 14.63
N CYS A 37 1.31 9.65 14.30
CA CYS A 37 1.98 9.98 13.06
C CYS A 37 3.49 10.16 13.30
N PRO A 38 4.36 9.48 12.53
CA PRO A 38 5.79 9.75 12.60
C PRO A 38 6.11 11.18 12.15
N PRO A 39 7.24 11.76 12.62
CA PRO A 39 7.67 13.10 12.21
C PRO A 39 7.69 13.28 10.69
N GLY A 40 7.17 14.41 10.22
CA GLY A 40 7.10 14.75 8.79
C GLY A 40 5.90 14.16 8.03
N GLN A 41 5.06 13.36 8.68
CA GLN A 41 3.79 12.93 8.09
C GLN A 41 2.82 14.10 8.00
N LEU A 42 2.01 14.14 6.92
CA LEU A 42 0.91 15.09 6.80
C LEU A 42 -0.19 14.73 7.79
N GLN A 43 -0.45 15.63 8.74
CA GLN A 43 -1.36 15.39 9.86
C GLN A 43 -2.29 16.57 10.09
N ASN A 44 -3.42 16.29 10.71
CA ASN A 44 -4.36 17.30 11.14
C ASN A 44 -3.96 17.92 12.51
N ALA A 45 -4.76 18.86 13.00
CA ALA A 45 -4.52 19.56 14.26
C ALA A 45 -4.50 18.64 15.51
N GLN A 46 -5.07 17.44 15.41
CA GLN A 46 -5.11 16.42 16.46
C GLN A 46 -3.93 15.44 16.41
N GLY A 47 -2.98 15.61 15.47
CA GLY A 47 -1.84 14.70 15.28
C GLY A 47 -2.21 13.37 14.62
N LEU A 48 -3.38 13.28 13.96
CA LEU A 48 -3.81 12.13 13.18
C LEU A 48 -3.50 12.34 11.68
N PRO A 49 -3.43 11.26 10.87
CA PRO A 49 -3.26 11.40 9.42
C PRO A 49 -4.29 12.35 8.83
N ALA A 50 -3.84 13.32 8.05
CA ALA A 50 -4.73 14.31 7.44
C ALA A 50 -5.72 13.69 6.46
N ARG A 51 -6.88 14.33 6.35
CA ARG A 51 -7.95 14.08 5.38
C ARG A 51 -8.05 15.23 4.39
N PRO A 52 -8.83 15.10 3.30
CA PRO A 52 -9.02 16.18 2.34
C PRO A 52 -9.42 17.52 2.98
N GLU A 53 -10.30 17.49 3.98
CA GLU A 53 -10.80 18.67 4.69
C GLU A 53 -9.77 19.35 5.60
N ASP A 54 -8.72 18.64 5.98
CA ASP A 54 -7.64 19.16 6.86
C ASP A 54 -6.57 19.93 6.06
N VAL A 55 -6.60 19.83 4.73
CA VAL A 55 -5.57 20.42 3.84
C VAL A 55 -6.10 21.66 3.14
N PRO A 56 -5.44 22.83 3.28
CA PRO A 56 -5.91 24.06 2.67
C PRO A 56 -5.85 23.99 1.13
N ALA A 57 -6.73 24.72 0.46
CA ALA A 57 -6.75 24.83 -1.01
C ALA A 57 -5.43 25.40 -1.61
N THR A 58 -4.62 26.06 -0.78
CA THR A 58 -3.30 26.60 -1.15
C THR A 58 -2.16 25.59 -0.98
N TYR A 59 -2.47 24.33 -0.65
CA TYR A 59 -1.43 23.30 -0.52
C TYR A 59 -0.70 23.11 -1.85
N PRO A 60 0.65 23.05 -1.84
CA PRO A 60 1.43 23.26 -3.06
C PRO A 60 1.37 22.16 -4.11
N ILE A 61 0.80 20.99 -3.78
CA ILE A 61 0.62 19.88 -4.72
C ILE A 61 -0.78 19.30 -4.66
N THR A 62 -1.17 18.56 -5.71
CA THR A 62 -2.43 17.82 -5.77
C THR A 62 -2.26 16.45 -5.11
N ILE A 63 -2.92 16.23 -3.97
CA ILE A 63 -2.88 14.96 -3.26
C ILE A 63 -3.89 13.98 -3.86
N GLN A 64 -3.44 12.75 -4.11
CA GLN A 64 -4.27 11.65 -4.62
C GLN A 64 -4.96 10.93 -3.46
N TRP A 65 -6.07 11.50 -3.01
CA TRP A 65 -6.79 11.07 -1.81
C TRP A 65 -7.41 9.67 -1.92
N ASP A 66 -7.74 9.22 -3.13
CA ASP A 66 -8.19 7.84 -3.36
C ASP A 66 -7.08 6.81 -3.16
N GLY A 67 -5.83 7.26 -2.99
CA GLY A 67 -4.69 6.39 -2.78
C GLY A 67 -4.31 5.56 -4.01
N ILE A 68 -4.67 6.01 -5.22
CA ILE A 68 -4.41 5.32 -6.49
C ILE A 68 -3.71 6.26 -7.45
N ILE A 69 -2.61 5.82 -8.05
CA ILE A 69 -1.86 6.53 -9.10
C ILE A 69 -1.60 5.53 -10.23
N ALA A 70 -1.80 5.94 -11.48
CA ALA A 70 -1.57 5.06 -12.64
C ALA A 70 -0.18 5.29 -13.25
N ASP A 71 0.44 4.24 -13.78
CA ASP A 71 1.53 4.36 -14.72
C ASP A 71 0.95 4.42 -16.15
N ASP A 72 0.45 5.60 -16.50
CA ASP A 72 -0.15 5.90 -17.79
C ASP A 72 0.08 7.37 -18.17
N PRO A 73 0.93 7.66 -19.18
CA PRO A 73 1.23 9.02 -19.60
C PRO A 73 0.00 9.85 -20.03
N THR A 74 -1.07 9.16 -20.43
CA THR A 74 -2.31 9.83 -20.90
C THR A 74 -3.28 10.16 -19.77
N HIS A 75 -3.08 9.53 -18.59
CA HIS A 75 -3.96 9.73 -17.44
C HIS A 75 -3.59 11.01 -16.65
N PRO A 76 -4.56 11.81 -16.17
CA PRO A 76 -4.25 13.00 -15.36
C PRO A 76 -3.50 12.66 -14.06
N VAL A 77 -3.76 11.50 -13.47
CA VAL A 77 -3.09 10.98 -12.26
C VAL A 77 -2.00 9.98 -12.66
N ASP A 78 -1.06 10.42 -13.50
CA ASP A 78 0.10 9.62 -13.91
C ASP A 78 1.23 9.72 -12.89
N ILE A 79 1.89 8.58 -12.58
CA ILE A 79 2.93 8.50 -11.55
C ILE A 79 4.14 9.41 -11.82
N GLU A 80 4.59 9.46 -13.08
CA GLU A 80 5.72 10.32 -13.44
C GLU A 80 5.36 11.80 -13.32
N ARG A 81 4.13 12.16 -13.73
CA ARG A 81 3.59 13.52 -13.58
C ARG A 81 3.45 13.90 -12.11
N CYS A 82 2.86 13.03 -11.27
CA CYS A 82 2.72 13.29 -9.83
C CYS A 82 4.08 13.47 -9.14
N VAL A 83 5.07 12.65 -9.49
CA VAL A 83 6.43 12.77 -8.93
C VAL A 83 7.11 14.04 -9.40
N ARG A 84 6.95 14.41 -10.69
CA ARG A 84 7.52 15.64 -11.27
C ARG A 84 6.91 16.89 -10.63
N GLU A 85 5.59 16.93 -10.39
CA GLU A 85 4.94 18.03 -9.66
C GLU A 85 5.61 18.26 -8.29
N VAL A 86 5.87 17.18 -7.53
CA VAL A 86 6.57 17.29 -6.24
C VAL A 86 8.01 17.78 -6.40
N ILE A 87 8.74 17.32 -7.44
CA ILE A 87 10.11 17.78 -7.74
C ILE A 87 10.10 19.28 -8.06
N GLU A 88 9.17 19.74 -8.89
CA GLU A 88 9.04 21.16 -9.29
C GLU A 88 8.75 22.07 -8.09
N VAL A 89 7.89 21.65 -7.19
CA VAL A 89 7.57 22.41 -5.96
C VAL A 89 8.78 22.51 -5.03
N ILE A 90 9.56 21.44 -4.86
CA ILE A 90 10.69 21.43 -3.93
C ILE A 90 11.92 22.15 -4.53
N TRP A 91 12.26 21.88 -5.80
CA TRP A 91 13.53 22.35 -6.41
C TRP A 91 13.36 23.47 -7.44
N LYS A 92 12.13 23.84 -7.78
CA LYS A 92 11.80 24.98 -8.66
C LYS A 92 12.62 24.93 -9.97
N ASP A 93 13.41 25.97 -10.25
CA ASP A 93 14.21 26.08 -11.47
C ASP A 93 15.23 24.95 -11.67
N ARG A 94 15.56 24.21 -10.61
CA ARG A 94 16.46 23.05 -10.65
C ARG A 94 15.75 21.72 -10.90
N ALA A 95 14.43 21.71 -11.03
CA ALA A 95 13.62 20.49 -11.12
C ALA A 95 14.12 19.53 -12.21
N ASN A 96 14.35 20.03 -13.42
CA ASN A 96 14.82 19.21 -14.54
C ASN A 96 16.23 18.62 -14.29
N ALA A 97 17.13 19.40 -13.69
CA ALA A 97 18.48 18.91 -13.35
C ALA A 97 18.44 17.83 -12.27
N ILE A 98 17.57 17.97 -11.28
CA ILE A 98 17.36 16.97 -10.20
C ILE A 98 16.74 15.68 -10.76
N GLU A 99 15.78 15.78 -11.69
CA GLU A 99 15.19 14.61 -12.35
C GLU A 99 16.25 13.88 -13.18
N GLN A 100 17.06 14.60 -13.96
CA GLN A 100 18.13 14.03 -14.75
C GLN A 100 19.18 13.34 -13.86
N GLU A 101 19.66 14.00 -12.81
CA GLU A 101 20.59 13.43 -11.84
C GLU A 101 20.02 12.15 -11.21
N ALA A 102 18.73 12.15 -10.86
CA ALA A 102 18.07 10.97 -10.33
C ALA A 102 18.06 9.82 -11.34
N CYS A 103 17.78 10.07 -12.61
CA CYS A 103 17.82 9.07 -13.68
C CYS A 103 19.23 8.51 -13.88
N GLU A 104 20.27 9.38 -13.87
CA GLU A 104 21.67 8.97 -13.95
C GLU A 104 22.08 8.06 -12.80
N ILE A 105 21.76 8.42 -11.55
CA ILE A 105 22.04 7.62 -10.35
C ILE A 105 21.34 6.26 -10.40
N LEU A 106 20.11 6.22 -10.93
CA LEU A 106 19.30 5.00 -11.03
C LEU A 106 19.65 4.15 -12.27
N GLY A 107 20.43 4.69 -13.20
CA GLY A 107 20.81 4.03 -14.44
C GLY A 107 19.60 3.76 -15.35
N VAL A 108 18.72 4.75 -15.51
CA VAL A 108 17.51 4.72 -16.33
C VAL A 108 17.41 5.94 -17.23
N ASN A 109 16.63 5.87 -18.31
CA ASN A 109 16.42 6.99 -19.22
C ASN A 109 15.30 7.94 -18.71
N SER A 110 14.34 7.40 -17.97
CA SER A 110 13.24 8.16 -17.36
C SER A 110 12.88 7.62 -15.99
N LEU A 111 12.20 8.39 -15.16
CA LEU A 111 11.68 7.92 -13.89
C LEU A 111 10.67 6.77 -14.09
N ARG A 112 9.92 6.80 -15.21
CA ARG A 112 8.98 5.74 -15.58
C ARG A 112 9.67 4.39 -15.75
N ASP A 113 10.85 4.36 -16.37
CA ASP A 113 11.63 3.12 -16.54
C ASP A 113 12.00 2.50 -15.18
N TYR A 114 12.28 3.34 -14.18
CA TYR A 114 12.55 2.86 -12.83
C TYR A 114 11.31 2.27 -12.14
N PHE A 115 10.13 2.85 -12.37
CA PHE A 115 8.87 2.30 -11.84
C PHE A 115 8.50 0.97 -12.49
N ARG A 116 8.82 0.78 -13.78
CA ARG A 116 8.50 -0.42 -14.57
C ARG A 116 9.54 -1.53 -14.44
N ARG A 117 10.78 -1.18 -14.10
CA ARG A 117 11.88 -2.15 -14.00
C ARG A 117 11.57 -3.19 -12.91
N PRO A 118 11.72 -4.52 -13.15
CA PRO A 118 11.50 -5.55 -12.13
C PRO A 118 12.37 -5.37 -10.87
N ALA A 119 13.66 -5.00 -11.04
CA ALA A 119 14.57 -4.64 -9.96
C ALA A 119 14.59 -3.12 -9.70
N GLY A 120 13.48 -2.43 -9.93
CA GLY A 120 13.35 -0.99 -9.78
C GLY A 120 12.65 -0.59 -8.47
N PHE A 121 11.79 0.41 -8.59
CA PHE A 121 11.16 1.07 -7.44
C PHE A 121 10.52 0.10 -6.44
N PHE A 122 9.71 -0.86 -6.92
CA PHE A 122 9.01 -1.75 -5.98
C PHE A 122 9.96 -2.71 -5.26
N ALA A 123 11.00 -3.20 -5.92
CA ALA A 123 12.00 -4.06 -5.29
C ALA A 123 12.77 -3.30 -4.18
N ASP A 124 13.16 -2.05 -4.45
CA ASP A 124 13.82 -1.19 -3.47
C ASP A 124 12.87 -0.79 -2.33
N HIS A 125 11.61 -0.51 -2.65
CA HIS A 125 10.57 -0.21 -1.68
C HIS A 125 10.32 -1.40 -0.75
N LEU A 126 10.16 -2.61 -1.31
CA LEU A 126 9.99 -3.84 -0.54
C LEU A 126 11.18 -4.08 0.39
N LYS A 127 12.43 -3.91 -0.10
CA LYS A 127 13.64 -4.05 0.70
C LYS A 127 13.67 -3.05 1.86
N ARG A 128 13.29 -1.80 1.63
CA ARG A 128 13.24 -0.73 2.65
C ARG A 128 12.24 -1.03 3.75
N TYR A 129 11.07 -1.57 3.40
CA TYR A 129 10.00 -1.92 4.32
C TYR A 129 10.01 -3.39 4.74
N SER A 130 11.18 -4.02 4.71
CA SER A 130 11.39 -5.38 5.19
C SER A 130 12.29 -5.38 6.42
N LYS A 131 11.84 -6.03 7.50
CA LYS A 131 12.61 -6.20 8.74
C LYS A 131 12.36 -7.58 9.34
N SER A 132 13.42 -8.33 9.63
CA SER A 132 13.34 -9.61 10.35
C SER A 132 12.27 -10.57 9.80
N ARG A 133 12.30 -10.87 8.50
CA ARG A 133 11.35 -11.73 7.78
C ARG A 133 9.95 -11.14 7.56
N ARG A 134 9.66 -9.94 8.08
CA ARG A 134 8.39 -9.24 7.82
C ARG A 134 8.58 -8.28 6.67
N GLN A 135 7.62 -8.29 5.74
CA GLN A 135 7.59 -7.41 4.58
C GLN A 135 6.27 -6.62 4.64
N ALA A 136 6.39 -5.31 4.60
CA ALA A 136 5.24 -4.41 4.71
C ALA A 136 5.36 -3.23 3.74
N PRO A 137 5.41 -3.46 2.41
CA PRO A 137 5.44 -2.38 1.44
C PRO A 137 4.17 -1.56 1.55
N THR A 138 4.31 -0.24 1.56
CA THR A 138 3.18 0.69 1.68
C THR A 138 2.60 1.12 0.33
N TYR A 139 3.35 0.97 -0.76
CA TYR A 139 2.89 1.24 -2.12
C TYR A 139 2.91 -0.03 -2.93
N TRP A 140 1.75 -0.41 -3.48
CA TRP A 140 1.54 -1.68 -4.17
C TRP A 140 1.38 -1.49 -5.67
N PRO A 141 2.15 -2.19 -6.51
CA PRO A 141 1.91 -2.23 -7.94
C PRO A 141 0.93 -3.37 -8.27
N LEU A 142 -0.27 -3.04 -8.71
CA LEU A 142 -1.16 -3.98 -9.38
C LEU A 142 -1.01 -3.77 -10.88
N SER A 143 -0.47 -4.77 -11.58
CA SER A 143 0.00 -4.60 -12.95
C SER A 143 -0.61 -5.61 -13.91
N THR A 144 -0.64 -5.25 -15.19
CA THR A 144 -0.79 -6.19 -16.29
C THR A 144 0.41 -7.15 -16.34
N ALA A 145 0.26 -8.31 -17.00
CA ALA A 145 1.29 -9.35 -17.05
C ALA A 145 2.63 -8.87 -17.63
N SER A 146 2.59 -8.01 -18.65
CA SER A 146 3.80 -7.38 -19.23
C SER A 146 4.34 -6.20 -18.43
N GLY A 147 3.58 -5.67 -17.46
CA GLY A 147 3.88 -4.43 -16.77
C GLY A 147 3.66 -3.16 -17.60
N SER A 148 2.97 -3.27 -18.74
CA SER A 148 2.68 -2.14 -19.63
C SER A 148 1.67 -1.15 -19.06
N PHE A 149 0.89 -1.59 -18.07
CA PHE A 149 -0.01 -0.76 -17.28
C PHE A 149 0.04 -1.19 -15.81
N THR A 150 0.20 -0.23 -14.90
CA THR A 150 0.31 -0.49 -13.47
C THR A 150 -0.50 0.54 -12.69
N LEU A 151 -1.25 0.07 -11.70
CA LEU A 151 -1.88 0.90 -10.69
C LEU A 151 -1.06 0.82 -9.40
N TRP A 152 -0.59 1.97 -8.93
CA TRP A 152 0.09 2.11 -7.66
C TRP A 152 -0.90 2.46 -6.58
N ILE A 153 -1.02 1.61 -5.56
CA ILE A 153 -2.00 1.74 -4.48
C ILE A 153 -1.31 2.01 -3.17
N TYR A 154 -1.81 2.98 -2.40
CA TYR A 154 -1.29 3.31 -1.08
C TYR A 154 -2.04 2.52 0.00
N TYR A 155 -1.35 1.62 0.69
CA TYR A 155 -1.90 0.70 1.69
C TYR A 155 -2.76 1.38 2.75
N HIS A 156 -2.32 2.53 3.30
CA HIS A 156 -3.05 3.21 4.37
C HIS A 156 -4.31 3.97 3.90
N ARG A 157 -4.60 3.97 2.59
CA ARG A 157 -5.82 4.52 1.99
C ARG A 157 -6.77 3.44 1.47
N LEU A 158 -6.47 2.17 1.74
CA LEU A 158 -7.33 1.07 1.31
C LEU A 158 -8.69 1.14 1.99
N ASP A 159 -9.72 1.00 1.20
CA ASP A 159 -11.12 0.86 1.60
C ASP A 159 -11.82 -0.22 0.75
N ASP A 160 -13.07 -0.50 1.04
CA ASP A 160 -13.88 -1.48 0.31
C ASP A 160 -14.27 -1.01 -1.11
N GLN A 161 -14.02 0.25 -1.46
CA GLN A 161 -14.24 0.83 -2.77
C GLN A 161 -12.97 0.86 -3.63
N THR A 162 -11.81 0.59 -3.06
CA THR A 162 -10.52 0.73 -3.75
C THR A 162 -10.46 -0.04 -5.07
N LEU A 163 -10.89 -1.32 -5.10
CA LEU A 163 -10.87 -2.10 -6.33
C LEU A 163 -11.90 -1.63 -7.35
N TYR A 164 -13.06 -1.16 -6.92
CA TYR A 164 -14.05 -0.54 -7.81
C TYR A 164 -13.52 0.74 -8.45
N LYS A 165 -12.83 1.58 -7.67
CA LYS A 165 -12.18 2.80 -8.19
C LYS A 165 -11.10 2.45 -9.21
N CYS A 166 -10.28 1.42 -8.96
CA CYS A 166 -9.29 0.91 -9.92
C CYS A 166 -9.93 0.57 -11.26
N ILE A 167 -11.07 -0.12 -11.25
CA ILE A 167 -11.78 -0.51 -12.45
C ILE A 167 -12.38 0.72 -13.16
N GLN A 168 -13.24 1.47 -12.44
CA GLN A 168 -14.09 2.49 -13.06
C GLN A 168 -13.33 3.77 -13.44
N GLN A 169 -12.34 4.17 -12.64
CA GLN A 169 -11.63 5.44 -12.86
C GLN A 169 -10.37 5.28 -13.70
N PHE A 170 -9.79 4.06 -13.76
CA PHE A 170 -8.50 3.86 -14.41
C PHE A 170 -8.55 2.83 -15.54
N ILE A 171 -9.05 1.61 -15.29
CA ILE A 171 -8.98 0.53 -16.28
C ILE A 171 -10.02 0.72 -17.38
N ASP A 172 -11.28 1.03 -17.05
CA ASP A 172 -12.34 1.22 -18.05
C ASP A 172 -12.05 2.39 -18.99
N PRO A 173 -11.61 3.58 -18.52
CA PRO A 173 -11.18 4.66 -19.41
C PRO A 173 -10.00 4.26 -20.29
N LYS A 174 -9.00 3.56 -19.74
CA LYS A 174 -7.85 3.06 -20.51
C LYS A 174 -8.25 2.08 -21.59
N LEU A 175 -9.14 1.14 -21.28
CA LEU A 175 -9.70 0.21 -22.27
C LEU A 175 -10.41 0.96 -23.41
N ALA A 176 -11.21 1.96 -23.07
CA ALA A 176 -11.91 2.79 -24.07
C ALA A 176 -10.92 3.52 -24.99
N ASP A 177 -9.82 4.06 -24.46
CA ASP A 177 -8.81 4.74 -25.25
C ASP A 177 -8.03 3.76 -26.15
N VAL A 178 -7.67 2.59 -25.62
CA VAL A 178 -7.02 1.53 -26.40
C VAL A 178 -7.93 1.06 -27.55
N GLU A 179 -9.22 0.88 -27.31
CA GLU A 179 -10.19 0.48 -28.37
C GLU A 179 -10.33 1.54 -29.47
N LYS A 180 -10.33 2.83 -29.11
CA LYS A 180 -10.33 3.94 -30.09
C LYS A 180 -9.08 3.90 -30.96
N GLU A 181 -7.89 3.75 -30.33
CA GLU A 181 -6.62 3.68 -31.04
C GLU A 181 -6.53 2.45 -31.95
N LEU A 182 -6.99 1.28 -31.48
CA LEU A 182 -7.09 0.05 -32.27
C LEU A 182 -7.98 0.23 -33.50
N THR A 183 -9.15 0.85 -33.32
CA THR A 183 -10.10 1.11 -34.40
C THR A 183 -9.48 2.03 -35.45
N HIS A 184 -8.81 3.09 -35.02
CA HIS A 184 -8.11 4.02 -35.92
C HIS A 184 -6.98 3.33 -36.69
N LEU A 185 -6.09 2.60 -36.02
CA LEU A 185 -4.99 1.90 -36.66
C LEU A 185 -5.45 0.83 -37.66
N ARG A 186 -6.52 0.11 -37.36
CA ARG A 186 -7.11 -0.85 -38.28
C ARG A 186 -7.64 -0.18 -39.55
N ALA A 187 -8.27 0.99 -39.42
CA ALA A 187 -8.73 1.77 -40.58
C ALA A 187 -7.56 2.27 -41.44
N VAL A 188 -6.50 2.83 -40.81
CA VAL A 188 -5.29 3.27 -41.52
C VAL A 188 -4.61 2.13 -42.27
N LEU A 189 -4.49 0.96 -41.65
CA LEU A 189 -3.90 -0.21 -42.29
C LEU A 189 -4.77 -0.79 -43.43
N ALA A 190 -6.10 -0.74 -43.28
CA ALA A 190 -7.04 -1.17 -44.34
C ALA A 190 -7.00 -0.22 -45.55
N ALA A 191 -6.73 1.07 -45.35
CA ALA A 191 -6.54 2.05 -46.43
C ALA A 191 -5.16 1.97 -47.09
N ASN A 192 -4.26 1.04 -46.68
CA ASN A 192 -2.86 0.96 -47.06
C ASN A 192 -2.02 2.22 -46.80
N GLU A 193 -2.45 3.05 -45.83
CA GLU A 193 -1.75 4.28 -45.40
C GLU A 193 -0.73 4.02 -44.28
N GLY A 194 -0.73 2.78 -43.70
CA GLY A 194 0.12 2.38 -42.58
C GLY A 194 1.26 1.45 -42.98
N GLY A 195 2.40 1.60 -42.27
CA GLY A 195 3.61 0.79 -42.45
C GLY A 195 3.89 -0.21 -41.32
N ALA A 196 5.14 -0.62 -41.20
CA ALA A 196 5.59 -1.56 -40.16
C ALA A 196 5.42 -1.00 -38.73
N LYS A 197 5.52 0.30 -38.53
CA LYS A 197 5.34 0.95 -37.24
C LYS A 197 3.89 0.83 -36.74
N GLU A 198 2.93 1.08 -37.63
CA GLU A 198 1.50 1.00 -37.32
C GLU A 198 1.09 -0.45 -37.02
N ARG A 199 1.63 -1.44 -37.74
CA ARG A 199 1.40 -2.87 -37.48
C ARG A 199 1.95 -3.27 -36.10
N LYS A 200 3.19 -2.88 -35.80
CA LYS A 200 3.78 -3.16 -34.50
C LYS A 200 2.96 -2.52 -33.37
N ARG A 201 2.54 -1.26 -33.53
CA ARG A 201 1.70 -0.57 -32.57
C ARG A 201 0.34 -1.26 -32.38
N LEU A 202 -0.25 -1.77 -33.44
CA LEU A 202 -1.48 -2.55 -33.39
C LEU A 202 -1.31 -3.80 -32.51
N GLU A 203 -0.24 -4.57 -32.71
CA GLU A 203 0.05 -5.78 -31.93
C GLU A 203 0.30 -5.46 -30.44
N GLU A 204 1.02 -4.37 -30.15
CA GLU A 204 1.24 -3.89 -28.77
C GLU A 204 -0.09 -3.53 -28.09
N LEU A 205 -0.98 -2.84 -28.78
CA LEU A 205 -2.29 -2.45 -28.25
C LEU A 205 -3.24 -3.64 -28.08
N GLU A 206 -3.24 -4.61 -29.02
CA GLU A 206 -4.02 -5.83 -28.89
C GLU A 206 -3.57 -6.66 -27.65
N THR A 207 -2.26 -6.69 -27.41
CA THR A 207 -1.70 -7.32 -26.22
C THR A 207 -2.11 -6.57 -24.96
N LEU A 208 -1.95 -5.24 -24.93
CA LEU A 208 -2.35 -4.41 -23.81
C LEU A 208 -3.85 -4.54 -23.50
N ARG A 209 -4.70 -4.51 -24.54
CA ARG A 209 -6.15 -4.71 -24.40
C ARG A 209 -6.49 -6.02 -23.70
N ARG A 210 -5.90 -7.12 -24.13
CA ARG A 210 -6.12 -8.44 -23.52
C ARG A 210 -5.70 -8.44 -22.05
N GLU A 211 -4.52 -7.94 -21.76
CA GLU A 211 -3.99 -7.89 -20.38
C GLU A 211 -4.81 -6.95 -19.46
N LEU A 212 -5.32 -5.84 -19.98
CA LEU A 212 -6.24 -4.97 -19.24
C LEU A 212 -7.56 -5.67 -18.90
N ILE A 213 -8.09 -6.48 -19.83
CA ILE A 213 -9.29 -7.28 -19.59
C ILE A 213 -9.03 -8.34 -18.51
N GLU A 214 -7.87 -8.98 -18.53
CA GLU A 214 -7.45 -9.96 -17.52
C GLU A 214 -7.31 -9.29 -16.13
N LEU A 215 -6.64 -8.14 -16.07
CA LEU A 215 -6.49 -7.33 -14.85
C LEU A 215 -7.87 -6.91 -14.31
N ARG A 216 -8.73 -6.39 -15.17
CA ARG A 216 -10.11 -5.99 -14.83
C ARG A 216 -10.90 -7.17 -14.25
N THR A 217 -10.85 -8.33 -14.92
CA THR A 217 -11.57 -9.53 -14.49
C THR A 217 -11.11 -10.02 -13.11
N GLU A 218 -9.81 -9.99 -12.85
CA GLU A 218 -9.28 -10.39 -11.53
C GLU A 218 -9.71 -9.40 -10.44
N LEU A 219 -9.73 -8.09 -10.73
CA LEU A 219 -10.22 -7.08 -9.78
C LEU A 219 -11.73 -7.21 -9.55
N GLU A 220 -12.54 -7.46 -10.57
CA GLU A 220 -13.98 -7.70 -10.45
C GLU A 220 -14.30 -8.93 -9.61
N LEU A 221 -13.49 -9.98 -9.70
CA LEU A 221 -13.62 -11.17 -8.88
C LEU A 221 -13.50 -10.85 -7.38
N TRP A 222 -12.60 -9.91 -7.04
CA TRP A 222 -12.29 -9.58 -5.65
C TRP A 222 -13.08 -8.39 -5.10
N ALA A 223 -13.46 -7.41 -5.90
CA ALA A 223 -14.11 -6.18 -5.46
C ALA A 223 -15.31 -6.39 -4.52
N PRO A 224 -16.24 -7.35 -4.75
CA PRO A 224 -17.39 -7.52 -3.85
C PRO A 224 -17.06 -8.18 -2.52
N LYS A 225 -15.98 -8.93 -2.41
CA LYS A 225 -15.64 -9.77 -1.26
C LYS A 225 -14.36 -9.37 -0.52
N TRP A 226 -13.51 -8.56 -1.15
CA TRP A 226 -12.29 -8.06 -0.54
C TRP A 226 -12.61 -6.85 0.33
N LYS A 227 -12.57 -7.02 1.64
CA LYS A 227 -12.80 -5.97 2.65
C LYS A 227 -11.51 -5.79 3.43
N PRO A 228 -10.63 -4.86 2.98
CA PRO A 228 -9.35 -4.66 3.63
C PRO A 228 -9.52 -4.10 5.04
N ASN A 229 -8.78 -4.68 5.99
CA ASN A 229 -8.61 -4.12 7.32
C ASN A 229 -7.11 -3.95 7.60
N LEU A 230 -6.69 -2.72 7.86
CA LEU A 230 -5.26 -2.42 8.05
C LEU A 230 -4.66 -3.15 9.27
N ASN A 231 -5.48 -3.59 10.22
CA ASN A 231 -5.04 -4.37 11.38
C ASN A 231 -4.61 -5.80 11.02
N ASP A 232 -5.07 -6.34 9.89
CA ASP A 232 -4.65 -7.66 9.41
C ASP A 232 -3.18 -7.67 8.94
N GLY A 233 -2.65 -6.49 8.62
CA GLY A 233 -1.30 -6.30 8.10
C GLY A 233 -1.19 -6.49 6.59
N VAL A 234 -0.10 -5.96 6.04
CA VAL A 234 0.11 -5.81 4.59
C VAL A 234 0.05 -7.14 3.85
N LEU A 235 0.69 -8.18 4.38
CA LEU A 235 0.80 -9.48 3.71
C LEU A 235 -0.56 -10.16 3.57
N ILE A 236 -1.34 -10.22 4.66
CA ILE A 236 -2.67 -10.84 4.68
C ILE A 236 -3.63 -10.05 3.78
N THR A 237 -3.62 -8.73 3.89
CA THR A 237 -4.50 -7.87 3.09
C THR A 237 -4.22 -8.00 1.58
N ALA A 238 -2.95 -8.14 1.18
CA ALA A 238 -2.56 -8.28 -0.23
C ALA A 238 -2.69 -9.71 -0.77
N ALA A 239 -2.74 -10.73 0.09
CA ALA A 239 -2.69 -12.14 -0.30
C ALA A 239 -3.74 -12.55 -1.35
N PRO A 240 -5.02 -12.11 -1.30
CA PRO A 240 -6.01 -12.45 -2.33
C PRO A 240 -5.63 -11.95 -3.73
N LEU A 241 -4.89 -10.84 -3.80
CA LEU A 241 -4.50 -10.17 -5.03
C LEU A 241 -3.14 -10.65 -5.57
N TRP A 242 -2.62 -11.78 -5.07
CA TRP A 242 -1.26 -12.26 -5.36
C TRP A 242 -0.95 -12.39 -6.87
N LYS A 243 -1.95 -12.66 -7.71
CA LYS A 243 -1.78 -12.79 -9.16
C LYS A 243 -1.41 -11.47 -9.85
N LEU A 244 -1.76 -10.35 -9.25
CA LEU A 244 -1.56 -9.00 -9.80
C LEU A 244 -0.19 -8.41 -9.46
N PHE A 245 0.61 -9.12 -8.66
CA PHE A 245 1.96 -8.72 -8.33
C PHE A 245 2.97 -9.53 -9.15
N HIS A 246 3.88 -8.86 -9.86
CA HIS A 246 4.83 -9.50 -10.77
C HIS A 246 6.27 -9.54 -10.27
N LEU A 247 6.56 -9.06 -9.04
CA LEU A 247 7.85 -9.30 -8.39
C LEU A 247 7.87 -10.74 -7.84
N PRO A 248 8.68 -11.68 -8.42
CA PRO A 248 8.53 -13.12 -8.15
C PRO A 248 8.62 -13.49 -6.67
N LYS A 249 9.53 -12.85 -5.92
CA LYS A 249 9.68 -13.11 -4.48
C LYS A 249 8.42 -12.72 -3.72
N TRP A 250 7.92 -11.50 -3.93
CA TRP A 250 6.73 -10.99 -3.26
C TRP A 250 5.48 -11.78 -3.65
N GLN A 251 5.30 -12.07 -4.94
CA GLN A 251 4.20 -12.89 -5.43
C GLN A 251 4.18 -14.28 -4.78
N LYS A 252 5.36 -14.91 -4.63
CA LYS A 252 5.49 -16.22 -3.96
C LYS A 252 5.07 -16.13 -2.49
N ASP A 253 5.51 -15.09 -1.78
CA ASP A 253 5.19 -14.89 -0.37
C ASP A 253 3.68 -14.64 -0.18
N LEU A 254 3.06 -13.82 -1.06
CA LEU A 254 1.62 -13.60 -1.07
C LEU A 254 0.82 -14.87 -1.37
N LYS A 255 1.25 -15.66 -2.37
CA LYS A 255 0.61 -16.93 -2.71
C LYS A 255 0.67 -17.92 -1.56
N ALA A 256 1.80 -18.00 -0.86
CA ALA A 256 1.95 -18.85 0.33
C ALA A 256 1.00 -18.40 1.45
N CYS A 257 0.94 -17.09 1.73
CA CYS A 257 0.02 -16.53 2.71
C CYS A 257 -1.45 -16.79 2.33
N TRP A 258 -1.80 -16.68 1.05
CA TRP A 258 -3.14 -17.01 0.56
C TRP A 258 -3.51 -18.48 0.84
N GLN A 259 -2.59 -19.41 0.57
CA GLN A 259 -2.79 -20.83 0.85
C GLN A 259 -2.96 -21.13 2.36
N GLU A 260 -2.26 -20.40 3.21
CA GLU A 260 -2.42 -20.49 4.67
C GLU A 260 -3.78 -19.91 5.12
N LEU A 261 -4.23 -18.80 4.53
CA LEU A 261 -5.59 -18.25 4.74
C LEU A 261 -6.68 -19.28 4.35
N GLU A 262 -6.54 -19.93 3.19
CA GLU A 262 -7.48 -20.96 2.74
C GLU A 262 -7.56 -22.15 3.71
N LYS A 263 -6.44 -22.54 4.33
CA LYS A 263 -6.38 -23.59 5.34
C LYS A 263 -6.94 -23.17 6.71
N GLY A 264 -7.04 -21.87 6.98
CA GLY A 264 -7.53 -21.32 8.24
C GLY A 264 -6.46 -21.04 9.28
N ASP A 265 -5.19 -20.88 8.87
CA ASP A 265 -4.08 -20.56 9.77
C ASP A 265 -4.15 -19.10 10.26
N TYR A 266 -4.80 -18.22 9.50
CA TYR A 266 -5.02 -16.80 9.84
C TYR A 266 -6.49 -16.46 10.13
N ASP A 267 -7.27 -17.40 10.68
CA ASP A 267 -8.69 -17.17 10.97
C ASP A 267 -8.95 -16.08 12.01
N TRP A 268 -7.90 -15.58 12.68
CA TRP A 268 -7.97 -14.39 13.52
C TRP A 268 -8.10 -13.08 12.75
N SER A 269 -7.80 -13.05 11.43
CA SER A 269 -7.87 -11.85 10.60
C SER A 269 -9.31 -11.50 10.22
N HIS A 270 -9.59 -10.21 10.07
CA HIS A 270 -10.89 -9.73 9.57
C HIS A 270 -11.17 -10.21 8.16
N LEU A 271 -10.12 -10.30 7.33
CA LEU A 271 -10.23 -10.83 5.97
C LEU A 271 -10.72 -12.27 5.97
N ALA A 272 -10.16 -13.13 6.82
CA ALA A 272 -10.61 -14.52 6.93
C ALA A 272 -12.07 -14.63 7.39
N TYR A 273 -12.49 -13.81 8.35
CA TYR A 273 -13.88 -13.75 8.77
C TYR A 273 -14.83 -13.27 7.65
N THR A 274 -14.38 -12.32 6.85
CA THR A 274 -15.15 -11.82 5.69
C THR A 274 -15.32 -12.91 4.61
N LEU A 275 -14.25 -13.65 4.32
CA LEU A 275 -14.25 -14.66 3.26
C LEU A 275 -14.88 -15.99 3.68
N TRP A 276 -14.73 -16.39 4.95
CA TRP A 276 -15.17 -17.68 5.49
C TRP A 276 -15.87 -17.53 6.85
N PRO A 277 -16.99 -16.79 6.93
CA PRO A 277 -17.65 -16.49 8.22
C PRO A 277 -18.08 -17.74 8.99
N ASP A 278 -18.61 -18.75 8.30
CA ASP A 278 -19.09 -19.98 8.96
C ASP A 278 -17.93 -20.77 9.59
N ARG A 279 -16.81 -20.90 8.87
CA ARG A 279 -15.59 -21.56 9.38
C ARG A 279 -15.07 -20.87 10.64
N VAL A 280 -14.97 -19.53 10.60
CA VAL A 280 -14.45 -18.74 11.72
C VAL A 280 -15.40 -18.82 12.90
N ARG A 281 -16.71 -18.69 12.70
CA ARG A 281 -17.73 -18.82 13.75
C ARG A 281 -17.68 -20.20 14.43
N GLU A 282 -17.51 -21.27 13.65
CA GLU A 282 -17.41 -22.63 14.21
C GLU A 282 -16.17 -22.77 15.10
N LYS A 283 -15.01 -22.26 14.66
CA LYS A 283 -13.79 -22.26 15.49
C LYS A 283 -13.95 -21.40 16.77
N CYS A 284 -14.67 -20.28 16.72
CA CYS A 284 -14.91 -19.43 17.89
C CYS A 284 -15.63 -20.15 19.03
N LYS A 285 -16.41 -21.18 18.75
CA LYS A 285 -17.09 -21.98 19.81
C LYS A 285 -16.09 -22.67 20.74
N SER A 286 -14.94 -23.07 20.22
CA SER A 286 -13.91 -23.80 20.96
C SER A 286 -12.66 -22.98 21.26
N ASP A 287 -12.43 -21.86 20.56
CA ASP A 287 -11.28 -20.98 20.73
C ASP A 287 -11.71 -19.60 21.21
N ARG A 288 -11.54 -19.35 22.52
CA ARG A 288 -11.88 -18.08 23.14
C ARG A 288 -11.05 -16.90 22.62
N SER A 289 -9.75 -17.13 22.30
CA SER A 289 -8.89 -16.07 21.80
C SER A 289 -9.36 -15.60 20.42
N LEU A 290 -9.77 -16.54 19.58
CA LEU A 290 -10.35 -16.26 18.28
C LEU A 290 -11.70 -15.55 18.41
N ALA A 291 -12.56 -15.99 19.33
CA ALA A 291 -13.84 -15.34 19.61
C ALA A 291 -13.66 -13.88 20.04
N ILE A 292 -12.68 -13.58 20.90
CA ILE A 292 -12.33 -12.22 21.32
C ILE A 292 -11.85 -11.39 20.12
N ALA A 293 -11.00 -11.94 19.25
CA ALA A 293 -10.47 -11.24 18.08
C ALA A 293 -11.58 -10.75 17.13
N HIS A 294 -12.71 -11.45 17.08
CA HIS A 294 -13.85 -11.13 16.22
C HIS A 294 -15.06 -10.51 16.96
N GLY A 295 -14.97 -10.30 18.30
CA GLY A 295 -16.10 -9.82 19.10
C GLY A 295 -17.26 -10.82 19.16
N LEU A 296 -16.94 -12.12 19.15
CA LEU A 296 -17.89 -13.23 19.12
C LEU A 296 -17.84 -14.09 20.41
N GLU A 297 -17.50 -13.46 21.55
CA GLU A 297 -17.33 -14.15 22.84
C GLU A 297 -18.59 -14.91 23.28
N ASP A 298 -19.76 -14.41 22.89
CA ASP A 298 -21.05 -15.04 23.19
C ASP A 298 -21.23 -16.42 22.53
N LEU A 299 -20.46 -16.71 21.47
CA LEU A 299 -20.46 -18.03 20.81
C LEU A 299 -19.54 -19.02 21.49
N CYS A 300 -18.66 -18.58 22.41
CA CYS A 300 -17.62 -19.43 22.97
C CYS A 300 -18.12 -20.25 24.16
N ASP A 301 -18.13 -21.59 24.02
CA ASP A 301 -18.52 -22.50 25.08
C ASP A 301 -17.42 -22.68 26.16
N VAL A 302 -16.21 -22.18 25.92
CA VAL A 302 -15.06 -22.29 26.81
C VAL A 302 -15.12 -21.23 27.90
N LYS A 303 -15.36 -21.61 29.15
CA LYS A 303 -15.31 -20.68 30.30
C LYS A 303 -13.91 -20.02 30.40
N ALA A 304 -13.90 -18.75 30.76
CA ALA A 304 -12.65 -18.04 31.02
C ALA A 304 -11.81 -18.82 32.08
N PRO A 305 -10.49 -18.98 31.87
CA PRO A 305 -9.64 -19.54 32.90
C PRO A 305 -9.73 -18.65 34.14
N GLU A 306 -10.11 -19.25 35.30
CA GLU A 306 -10.12 -18.54 36.57
C GLU A 306 -8.74 -17.94 36.81
N LYS A 307 -8.68 -16.60 36.99
CA LYS A 307 -7.44 -15.94 37.38
C LYS A 307 -6.98 -16.50 38.70
N LYS A 308 -5.99 -17.40 38.71
CA LYS A 308 -5.30 -17.81 39.93
C LYS A 308 -4.70 -16.55 40.54
N VAL A 309 -5.35 -16.00 41.56
CA VAL A 309 -4.81 -14.93 42.40
C VAL A 309 -3.52 -15.50 43.01
N LYS A 310 -2.37 -15.07 42.49
CA LYS A 310 -1.09 -15.34 43.14
C LYS A 310 -1.14 -14.70 44.54
N LYS A 311 -1.38 -15.53 45.58
CA LYS A 311 -1.20 -15.11 46.95
C LYS A 311 0.23 -14.59 47.06
N ALA A 312 0.35 -13.27 47.29
CA ALA A 312 1.63 -12.66 47.59
C ALA A 312 2.20 -13.35 48.84
N LYS A 313 3.31 -14.04 48.74
CA LYS A 313 4.10 -14.51 49.86
C LYS A 313 4.54 -13.24 50.62
N LYS A 314 3.96 -13.01 51.81
CA LYS A 314 4.51 -12.06 52.79
C LYS A 314 5.97 -12.45 53.05
N LYS A 315 6.91 -11.65 52.60
CA LYS A 315 8.28 -11.67 53.08
C LYS A 315 8.23 -11.30 54.56
N ALA A 316 8.67 -12.22 55.39
CA ALA A 316 8.96 -11.91 56.81
C ALA A 316 10.04 -10.81 56.87
N VAL A 317 9.68 -9.73 57.52
CA VAL A 317 10.65 -8.67 57.89
C VAL A 317 11.50 -9.30 59.00
N VAL A 318 12.78 -9.49 58.72
CA VAL A 318 13.79 -9.80 59.75
C VAL A 318 14.17 -8.45 60.36
N GLU A 319 13.71 -8.19 61.58
CA GLU A 319 14.25 -7.12 62.45
C GLU A 319 15.70 -7.47 62.76
N LEU A 320 16.61 -6.59 62.38
CA LEU A 320 17.98 -6.59 62.84
C LEU A 320 18.04 -5.70 64.07
N ASP A 321 18.11 -6.35 65.22
CA ASP A 321 18.48 -5.72 66.48
C ASP A 321 19.92 -5.20 66.37
N LEU A 322 20.05 -3.88 66.45
CA LEU A 322 21.32 -3.22 66.66
C LEU A 322 21.45 -2.96 68.17
N GLU A 323 22.00 -3.94 68.89
CA GLU A 323 22.54 -3.66 70.22
C GLU A 323 24.00 -3.17 70.09
N GLY A 324 24.24 -2.19 70.90
CA GLY A 324 25.43 -1.40 70.92
C GLY A 324 26.67 -2.09 71.50
N GLY A 325 27.80 -1.46 71.37
CA GLY A 325 29.08 -1.79 71.98
C GLY A 325 30.04 -0.63 71.80
N ASN A 326 30.17 0.16 72.86
CA ASN A 326 31.30 1.08 73.07
C ASN A 326 32.62 0.28 73.02
N GLU A 327 33.61 0.85 72.35
CA GLU A 327 34.93 1.27 72.83
C GLU A 327 35.70 1.95 71.74
#